data_017961f6cbba8afcda7ae1783bc81bbc
#
_entry.id   017961f6cbba8afcda7ae1783bc81bbc
#
_cell.length_a   1.000
_cell.length_b   1.000
_cell.length_c   1.000
_cell.angle_alpha   90.00
_cell.angle_beta   90.00
_cell.angle_gamma   90.00
#
_symmetry.space_group_name_H-M   'P 1'
#
loop_
_entity.id
_entity.type
_entity.pdbx_description
1 polymer ?
#
loop_
_entity_poly.entity_id
_entity_poly.type
_entity_poly.pdbx_seq_one_letter_code
_entity_poly.pdbx_strand_id
1 'polypeptide(L)'
;MAYTKAITLLDGAMGTMLQKAGLKLGDRPETLSITAADVVEGIQRQYVQAGTRLLLANTFCANAHKLAGTGFEVEDVVRASVAVAKRACVGTDAKVLLDVGPIGELLEPLGTLKFDEAYALYAQMIRAGAAAGAEGVFFETFSDLNELRAGVLAAKECSDLPVFASMTFEASGRTFLGC
;
A
#
# COMPACT_ATOMS: atom_id res chain seq x y z
N MET A 1 3.46 30.61 21.05
CA MET A 1 2.40 29.60 20.93
C MET A 1 3.05 28.25 20.65
N ALA A 2 2.95 27.30 21.58
CA ALA A 2 3.46 25.96 21.38
C ALA A 2 2.54 25.26 20.36
N TYR A 3 3.04 24.91 19.20
CA TYR A 3 2.35 24.03 18.25
C TYR A 3 2.32 22.61 18.85
N THR A 4 1.25 22.27 19.55
CA THR A 4 0.95 20.86 19.81
C THR A 4 0.46 20.24 18.52
N LYS A 5 1.38 19.77 17.67
CA LYS A 5 1.02 18.91 16.56
C LYS A 5 0.50 17.59 17.14
N ALA A 6 -0.76 17.30 16.93
CA ALA A 6 -1.30 15.98 17.24
C ALA A 6 -0.51 14.94 16.41
N ILE A 7 0.08 13.95 17.07
CA ILE A 7 0.76 12.85 16.41
C ILE A 7 -0.31 11.85 15.94
N THR A 8 -0.30 11.52 14.66
CA THR A 8 -1.16 10.49 14.09
C THR A 8 -0.30 9.26 13.81
N LEU A 9 -0.68 8.12 14.39
CA LEU A 9 0.06 6.87 14.24
C LEU A 9 -0.42 6.09 13.01
N LEU A 10 0.53 5.67 12.20
CA LEU A 10 0.38 4.59 11.21
C LEU A 10 0.45 3.23 11.92
N ASP A 11 0.06 2.18 11.21
CA ASP A 11 0.30 0.80 11.62
C ASP A 11 1.77 0.40 11.42
N GLY A 12 2.04 -0.90 11.56
CA GLY A 12 3.38 -1.48 11.45
C GLY A 12 3.46 -2.55 10.36
N ALA A 13 4.61 -3.24 10.31
CA ALA A 13 4.97 -4.17 9.26
C ALA A 13 4.01 -5.36 9.13
N MET A 14 3.19 -5.38 8.08
CA MET A 14 2.25 -6.48 7.79
C MET A 14 3.00 -7.76 7.39
N GLY A 15 3.97 -7.70 6.48
CA GLY A 15 4.69 -8.87 5.99
C GLY A 15 5.36 -9.70 7.09
N THR A 16 6.03 -9.05 8.04
CA THR A 16 6.67 -9.71 9.18
C THR A 16 5.64 -10.41 10.09
N MET A 17 4.49 -9.80 10.30
CA MET A 17 3.41 -10.40 11.10
C MET A 17 2.77 -11.59 10.40
N LEU A 18 2.58 -11.52 9.08
CA LEU A 18 2.09 -12.63 8.27
C LEU A 18 3.08 -13.81 8.26
N GLN A 19 4.38 -13.54 8.18
CA GLN A 19 5.40 -14.59 8.30
C GLN A 19 5.32 -15.30 9.65
N LYS A 20 5.13 -14.57 10.75
CA LYS A 20 4.90 -15.16 12.09
C LYS A 20 3.61 -15.98 12.13
N ALA A 21 2.61 -15.63 11.34
CA ALA A 21 1.36 -16.34 11.21
C ALA A 21 1.42 -17.52 10.22
N GLY A 22 2.58 -17.80 9.60
CA GLY A 22 2.78 -18.97 8.74
C GLY A 22 2.88 -18.69 7.24
N LEU A 23 2.92 -17.41 6.81
CA LEU A 23 3.17 -17.07 5.41
C LEU A 23 4.53 -17.64 4.99
N LYS A 24 4.54 -18.38 3.88
CA LYS A 24 5.75 -19.02 3.36
C LYS A 24 6.51 -18.08 2.42
N LEU A 25 7.80 -18.35 2.28
CA LEU A 25 8.61 -17.65 1.30
C LEU A 25 8.09 -17.93 -0.12
N GLY A 26 7.83 -16.86 -0.87
CA GLY A 26 7.28 -16.94 -2.22
C GLY A 26 5.76 -16.75 -2.32
N ASP A 27 5.03 -16.87 -1.20
CA ASP A 27 3.61 -16.51 -1.16
C ASP A 27 3.43 -15.00 -1.36
N ARG A 28 2.27 -14.63 -1.87
CA ARG A 28 1.87 -13.22 -2.04
C ARG A 28 1.04 -12.79 -0.84
N PRO A 29 1.57 -11.92 0.05
CA PRO A 29 0.87 -11.46 1.25
C PRO A 29 -0.53 -10.91 0.96
N GLU A 30 -0.68 -10.18 -0.14
CA GLU A 30 -1.91 -9.49 -0.51
C GLU A 30 -3.07 -10.47 -0.77
N THR A 31 -2.76 -11.66 -1.33
CA THR A 31 -3.79 -12.68 -1.62
C THR A 31 -4.40 -13.30 -0.36
N LEU A 32 -3.73 -13.16 0.80
CA LEU A 32 -4.28 -13.62 2.08
C LEU A 32 -5.52 -12.83 2.51
N SER A 33 -5.71 -11.63 1.98
CA SER A 33 -6.96 -10.89 2.19
C SER A 33 -8.19 -11.60 1.60
N ILE A 34 -7.97 -12.54 0.66
CA ILE A 34 -9.02 -13.41 0.08
C ILE A 34 -8.98 -14.79 0.74
N THR A 35 -7.79 -15.40 0.84
CA THR A 35 -7.65 -16.83 1.21
C THR A 35 -7.57 -17.08 2.72
N ALA A 36 -7.19 -16.07 3.50
CA ALA A 36 -7.02 -16.14 4.95
C ALA A 36 -7.36 -14.79 5.61
N ALA A 37 -8.50 -14.21 5.24
CA ALA A 37 -8.94 -12.88 5.64
C ALA A 37 -8.90 -12.66 7.17
N ASP A 38 -9.27 -13.68 7.95
CA ASP A 38 -9.30 -13.60 9.43
C ASP A 38 -7.90 -13.41 10.03
N VAL A 39 -6.86 -13.99 9.39
CA VAL A 39 -5.46 -13.80 9.82
C VAL A 39 -5.03 -12.35 9.60
N VAL A 40 -5.31 -11.80 8.42
CA VAL A 40 -5.01 -10.40 8.09
C VAL A 40 -5.75 -9.46 9.02
N GLU A 41 -7.07 -9.66 9.20
CA GLU A 41 -7.91 -8.87 10.09
C GLU A 41 -7.40 -8.92 11.54
N GLY A 42 -7.02 -10.10 12.03
CA GLY A 42 -6.49 -10.28 13.39
C GLY A 42 -5.23 -9.46 13.64
N ILE A 43 -4.31 -9.38 12.66
CA ILE A 43 -3.10 -8.55 12.73
C ILE A 43 -3.49 -7.07 12.72
N GLN A 44 -4.35 -6.65 11.81
CA GLN A 44 -4.80 -5.27 11.69
C GLN A 44 -5.53 -4.78 12.96
N ARG A 45 -6.36 -5.62 13.57
CA ARG A 45 -7.00 -5.32 14.87
C ARG A 45 -5.98 -5.07 15.99
N GLN A 46 -4.88 -5.84 16.03
CA GLN A 46 -3.83 -5.59 17.02
C GLN A 46 -3.19 -4.21 16.84
N TYR A 47 -2.94 -3.78 15.60
CA TYR A 47 -2.43 -2.44 15.33
C TYR A 47 -3.44 -1.36 15.74
N VAL A 48 -4.71 -1.51 15.40
CA VAL A 48 -5.76 -0.57 15.79
C VAL A 48 -5.88 -0.48 17.32
N GLN A 49 -5.83 -1.62 18.03
CA GLN A 49 -5.84 -1.67 19.49
C GLN A 49 -4.59 -1.01 20.11
N ALA A 50 -3.44 -1.07 19.43
CA ALA A 50 -2.22 -0.38 19.86
C ALA A 50 -2.26 1.14 19.63
N GLY A 51 -3.30 1.67 18.97
CA GLY A 51 -3.50 3.11 18.81
C GLY A 51 -3.33 3.64 17.40
N THR A 52 -3.22 2.76 16.39
CA THR A 52 -3.21 3.15 14.97
C THR A 52 -4.45 3.99 14.63
N ARG A 53 -4.23 5.08 13.88
CA ARG A 53 -5.27 5.97 13.35
C ARG A 53 -5.32 5.97 11.82
N LEU A 54 -4.23 5.59 11.16
CA LEU A 54 -4.15 5.37 9.73
C LEU A 54 -3.70 3.93 9.51
N LEU A 55 -4.64 3.05 9.15
CA LEU A 55 -4.39 1.64 8.91
C LEU A 55 -4.20 1.40 7.42
N LEU A 56 -3.11 0.75 7.05
CA LEU A 56 -2.83 0.39 5.67
C LEU A 56 -3.56 -0.91 5.30
N ALA A 57 -4.26 -0.90 4.18
CA ALA A 57 -4.82 -2.11 3.61
C ALA A 57 -3.67 -3.02 3.15
N ASN A 58 -3.87 -4.33 3.15
CA ASN A 58 -2.85 -5.30 2.74
C ASN A 58 -2.72 -5.34 1.20
N THR A 59 -2.23 -4.23 0.60
CA THR A 59 -2.22 -3.99 -0.85
C THR A 59 -0.86 -3.56 -1.41
N PHE A 60 0.20 -3.56 -0.61
CA PHE A 60 1.54 -3.06 -0.96
C PHE A 60 2.04 -3.51 -2.35
N CYS A 61 1.90 -4.79 -2.69
CA CYS A 61 2.27 -5.36 -3.97
C CYS A 61 1.05 -5.80 -4.82
N ALA A 62 -0.13 -5.22 -4.61
CA ALA A 62 -1.36 -5.63 -5.31
C ALA A 62 -1.48 -5.07 -6.74
N ASN A 63 -0.38 -4.81 -7.43
CA ASN A 63 -0.38 -4.39 -8.83
C ASN A 63 -0.39 -5.58 -9.79
N ALA A 64 -0.83 -5.37 -11.04
CA ALA A 64 -0.96 -6.44 -12.03
C ALA A 64 0.38 -7.12 -12.35
N HIS A 65 1.51 -6.40 -12.30
CA HIS A 65 2.84 -6.97 -12.52
C HIS A 65 3.18 -8.01 -11.44
N LYS A 66 2.92 -7.70 -10.16
CA LYS A 66 3.21 -8.58 -9.01
C LYS A 66 2.20 -9.72 -8.88
N LEU A 67 0.96 -9.51 -9.29
CA LEU A 67 -0.10 -10.55 -9.23
C LEU A 67 -0.09 -11.47 -10.44
N ALA A 68 0.73 -11.19 -11.46
CA ALA A 68 0.83 -12.04 -12.65
C ALA A 68 1.11 -13.51 -12.26
N GLY A 69 0.31 -14.44 -12.83
CA GLY A 69 0.43 -15.87 -12.58
C GLY A 69 -0.13 -16.37 -11.25
N THR A 70 -0.69 -15.51 -10.41
CA THR A 70 -1.31 -15.92 -9.13
C THR A 70 -2.75 -16.42 -9.29
N GLY A 71 -3.42 -16.08 -10.39
CA GLY A 71 -4.85 -16.36 -10.62
C GLY A 71 -5.78 -15.37 -9.92
N PHE A 72 -5.26 -14.28 -9.34
CA PHE A 72 -6.03 -13.21 -8.71
C PHE A 72 -5.95 -11.92 -9.52
N GLU A 73 -7.10 -11.22 -9.62
CA GLU A 73 -7.19 -9.91 -10.26
C GLU A 73 -6.91 -8.78 -9.24
N VAL A 74 -6.34 -7.68 -9.71
CA VAL A 74 -6.00 -6.50 -8.88
C VAL A 74 -7.23 -6.00 -8.12
N GLU A 75 -8.34 -5.85 -8.82
CA GLU A 75 -9.60 -5.33 -8.27
C GLU A 75 -10.14 -6.20 -7.15
N ASP A 76 -10.03 -7.52 -7.27
CA ASP A 76 -10.50 -8.46 -6.26
C ASP A 76 -9.62 -8.44 -5.01
N VAL A 77 -8.30 -8.43 -5.19
CA VAL A 77 -7.35 -8.34 -4.07
C VAL A 77 -7.49 -7.02 -3.34
N VAL A 78 -7.54 -5.90 -4.06
CA VAL A 78 -7.68 -4.57 -3.47
C VAL A 78 -9.00 -4.44 -2.73
N ARG A 79 -10.12 -4.86 -3.34
CA ARG A 79 -11.44 -4.83 -2.71
C ARG A 79 -11.47 -5.66 -1.43
N ALA A 80 -10.95 -6.88 -1.46
CA ALA A 80 -10.88 -7.75 -0.28
C ALA A 80 -10.03 -7.13 0.83
N SER A 81 -8.84 -6.62 0.49
CA SER A 81 -7.92 -6.02 1.45
C SER A 81 -8.50 -4.79 2.14
N VAL A 82 -9.14 -3.88 1.38
CA VAL A 82 -9.83 -2.72 1.96
C VAL A 82 -11.00 -3.15 2.84
N ALA A 83 -11.77 -4.17 2.43
CA ALA A 83 -12.88 -4.68 3.23
C ALA A 83 -12.40 -5.30 4.55
N VAL A 84 -11.31 -6.05 4.54
CA VAL A 84 -10.67 -6.63 5.74
C VAL A 84 -10.23 -5.51 6.68
N ALA A 85 -9.51 -4.50 6.16
CA ALA A 85 -9.03 -3.38 6.95
C ALA A 85 -10.20 -2.58 7.58
N LYS A 86 -11.26 -2.37 6.83
CA LYS A 86 -12.47 -1.71 7.36
C LYS A 86 -13.11 -2.49 8.52
N ARG A 87 -13.18 -3.83 8.41
CA ARG A 87 -13.67 -4.65 9.54
C ARG A 87 -12.78 -4.53 10.76
N ALA A 88 -11.46 -4.45 10.58
CA ALA A 88 -10.52 -4.25 11.68
C ALA A 88 -10.71 -2.90 12.39
N CYS A 89 -11.19 -1.88 11.68
CA CYS A 89 -11.43 -0.53 12.21
C CYS A 89 -12.82 -0.35 12.85
N VAL A 90 -13.72 -1.33 12.78
CA VAL A 90 -15.08 -1.19 13.32
C VAL A 90 -15.05 -0.79 14.81
N GLY A 91 -15.81 0.25 15.14
CA GLY A 91 -15.90 0.77 16.51
C GLY A 91 -14.77 1.74 16.90
N THR A 92 -13.95 2.17 15.94
CA THR A 92 -12.86 3.12 16.14
C THR A 92 -12.96 4.30 15.16
N ASP A 93 -12.09 5.30 15.34
CA ASP A 93 -11.92 6.44 14.43
C ASP A 93 -10.75 6.25 13.44
N ALA A 94 -10.17 5.05 13.38
CA ALA A 94 -9.09 4.74 12.45
C ALA A 94 -9.59 4.75 11.00
N LYS A 95 -8.77 5.30 10.12
CA LYS A 95 -9.00 5.45 8.68
C LYS A 95 -8.22 4.40 7.90
N VAL A 96 -8.83 3.87 6.85
CA VAL A 96 -8.20 2.87 5.99
C VAL A 96 -7.59 3.56 4.76
N LEU A 97 -6.28 3.40 4.59
CA LEU A 97 -5.56 3.88 3.41
C LEU A 97 -5.25 2.71 2.47
N LEU A 98 -5.32 2.98 1.16
CA LEU A 98 -4.76 2.09 0.16
C LEU A 98 -3.23 2.16 0.26
N ASP A 99 -2.60 1.05 0.56
CA ASP A 99 -1.14 0.95 0.58
C ASP A 99 -0.62 0.61 -0.81
N VAL A 100 0.35 1.39 -1.29
CA VAL A 100 0.90 1.27 -2.64
C VAL A 100 2.42 1.26 -2.57
N GLY A 101 3.01 0.10 -2.83
CA GLY A 101 4.46 -0.05 -2.92
C GLY A 101 5.01 0.10 -4.34
N PRO A 102 6.35 0.07 -4.49
CA PRO A 102 6.99 0.04 -5.79
C PRO A 102 6.57 -1.16 -6.64
N ILE A 103 6.48 -0.97 -7.95
CA ILE A 103 6.13 -2.04 -8.91
C ILE A 103 7.14 -3.19 -8.84
N GLY A 104 8.40 -2.86 -8.55
CA GLY A 104 9.49 -3.84 -8.44
C GLY A 104 10.22 -4.07 -9.75
N GLU A 105 10.05 -3.17 -10.71
CA GLU A 105 10.80 -3.05 -11.95
C GLU A 105 11.25 -1.60 -12.12
N LEU A 106 12.48 -1.38 -12.61
CA LEU A 106 13.00 -0.03 -12.77
C LEU A 106 12.44 0.62 -14.02
N LEU A 107 12.17 1.94 -13.91
CA LEU A 107 11.77 2.75 -15.04
C LEU A 107 12.94 3.01 -15.99
N GLU A 108 12.63 3.26 -17.27
CA GLU A 108 13.59 3.77 -18.23
C GLU A 108 14.25 5.07 -17.72
N PRO A 109 15.53 5.29 -17.98
CA PRO A 109 16.49 4.47 -18.74
C PRO A 109 17.22 3.42 -17.91
N LEU A 110 16.97 3.29 -16.59
CA LEU A 110 17.67 2.36 -15.71
C LEU A 110 17.11 0.93 -15.81
N GLY A 111 15.86 0.78 -16.20
CA GLY A 111 15.18 -0.46 -16.45
C GLY A 111 14.42 -0.42 -17.78
N THR A 112 13.37 -1.21 -17.89
CA THR A 112 12.57 -1.38 -19.12
C THR A 112 11.14 -0.87 -18.99
N LEU A 113 10.67 -0.56 -17.78
CA LEU A 113 9.31 -0.10 -17.54
C LEU A 113 9.17 1.37 -17.98
N LYS A 114 8.18 1.66 -18.82
CA LYS A 114 7.89 3.03 -19.22
C LYS A 114 7.08 3.76 -18.16
N PHE A 115 7.23 5.09 -18.12
CA PHE A 115 6.49 5.94 -17.19
C PHE A 115 4.96 5.74 -17.30
N ASP A 116 4.44 5.70 -18.55
CA ASP A 116 3.00 5.53 -18.80
C ASP A 116 2.48 4.14 -18.41
N GLU A 117 3.33 3.11 -18.49
CA GLU A 117 3.01 1.76 -18.03
C GLU A 117 2.94 1.72 -16.50
N ALA A 118 3.90 2.34 -15.81
CA ALA A 118 3.87 2.49 -14.36
C ALA A 118 2.63 3.28 -13.90
N TYR A 119 2.33 4.40 -14.57
CA TYR A 119 1.11 5.17 -14.34
C TYR A 119 -0.15 4.29 -14.46
N ALA A 120 -0.26 3.49 -15.51
CA ALA A 120 -1.44 2.65 -15.74
C ALA A 120 -1.62 1.58 -14.65
N LEU A 121 -0.53 0.96 -14.19
CA LEU A 121 -0.54 0.00 -13.08
C LEU A 121 -1.03 0.64 -11.77
N TYR A 122 -0.53 1.83 -11.45
CA TYR A 122 -0.98 2.57 -10.26
C TYR A 122 -2.42 3.05 -10.40
N ALA A 123 -2.81 3.54 -11.57
CA ALA A 123 -4.18 3.99 -11.82
C ALA A 123 -5.21 2.87 -11.63
N GLN A 124 -4.89 1.64 -12.02
CA GLN A 124 -5.73 0.47 -11.78
C GLN A 124 -5.94 0.23 -10.28
N MET A 125 -4.85 0.16 -9.50
CA MET A 125 -4.91 -0.03 -8.05
C MET A 125 -5.72 1.08 -7.35
N ILE A 126 -5.46 2.33 -7.73
CA ILE A 126 -6.08 3.50 -7.10
C ILE A 126 -7.58 3.54 -7.37
N ARG A 127 -8.02 3.29 -8.62
CA ARG A 127 -9.45 3.19 -8.95
C ARG A 127 -10.13 2.08 -8.16
N ALA A 128 -9.50 0.91 -8.06
CA ALA A 128 -10.01 -0.20 -7.27
C ALA A 128 -10.12 0.15 -5.78
N GLY A 129 -9.10 0.80 -5.21
CA GLY A 129 -9.07 1.25 -3.82
C GLY A 129 -10.13 2.29 -3.50
N ALA A 130 -10.28 3.30 -4.38
CA ALA A 130 -11.30 4.33 -4.25
C ALA A 130 -12.72 3.71 -4.33
N ALA A 131 -12.96 2.82 -5.29
CA ALA A 131 -14.23 2.11 -5.43
C ALA A 131 -14.54 1.20 -4.22
N ALA A 132 -13.52 0.61 -3.60
CA ALA A 132 -13.66 -0.17 -2.37
C ALA A 132 -13.86 0.72 -1.12
N GLY A 133 -13.73 2.03 -1.27
CA GLY A 133 -13.94 3.03 -0.23
C GLY A 133 -12.74 3.18 0.70
N ALA A 134 -11.52 3.09 0.21
CA ALA A 134 -10.34 3.60 0.90
C ALA A 134 -10.51 5.10 1.18
N GLU A 135 -9.92 5.58 2.27
CA GLU A 135 -10.05 6.97 2.72
C GLU A 135 -8.80 7.81 2.42
N GLY A 136 -7.82 7.23 1.74
CA GLY A 136 -6.60 7.86 1.27
C GLY A 136 -5.71 6.87 0.55
N VAL A 137 -4.63 7.36 -0.04
CA VAL A 137 -3.58 6.57 -0.69
C VAL A 137 -2.25 6.84 0.01
N PHE A 138 -1.53 5.79 0.35
CA PHE A 138 -0.19 5.88 0.91
C PHE A 138 0.82 5.18 -0.01
N PHE A 139 1.72 5.96 -0.60
CA PHE A 139 2.87 5.43 -1.34
C PHE A 139 4.01 5.14 -0.36
N GLU A 140 4.34 3.87 -0.17
CA GLU A 140 5.26 3.43 0.87
C GLU A 140 6.63 3.02 0.31
N THR A 141 7.70 3.54 0.93
CA THR A 141 9.09 3.07 0.76
C THR A 141 9.66 3.15 -0.68
N PHE A 142 9.31 4.19 -1.42
CA PHE A 142 9.83 4.39 -2.78
C PHE A 142 11.32 4.78 -2.77
N SER A 143 12.06 4.26 -3.75
CA SER A 143 13.47 4.62 -4.01
C SER A 143 13.65 5.37 -5.31
N ASP A 144 12.70 5.23 -6.25
CA ASP A 144 12.68 5.96 -7.52
C ASP A 144 11.68 7.11 -7.46
N LEU A 145 12.19 8.33 -7.65
CA LEU A 145 11.35 9.54 -7.65
C LEU A 145 10.42 9.58 -8.88
N ASN A 146 10.86 9.08 -10.04
CA ASN A 146 10.03 9.08 -11.25
C ASN A 146 8.90 8.05 -11.13
N GLU A 147 9.17 6.89 -10.55
CA GLU A 147 8.13 5.91 -10.23
C GLU A 147 7.08 6.49 -9.25
N LEU A 148 7.55 7.12 -8.17
CA LEU A 148 6.65 7.79 -7.23
C LEU A 148 5.82 8.89 -7.89
N ARG A 149 6.41 9.67 -8.82
CA ARG A 149 5.68 10.69 -9.59
C ARG A 149 4.58 10.09 -10.45
N ALA A 150 4.84 8.93 -11.11
CA ALA A 150 3.81 8.23 -11.87
C ALA A 150 2.63 7.81 -10.98
N GLY A 151 2.93 7.27 -9.79
CA GLY A 151 1.91 6.89 -8.80
C GLY A 151 1.12 8.08 -8.28
N VAL A 152 1.79 9.17 -7.87
CA VAL A 152 1.14 10.38 -7.36
C VAL A 152 0.27 11.04 -8.44
N LEU A 153 0.74 11.09 -9.69
CA LEU A 153 -0.04 11.59 -10.82
C LEU A 153 -1.30 10.76 -11.01
N ALA A 154 -1.18 9.43 -11.03
CA ALA A 154 -2.31 8.52 -11.12
C ALA A 154 -3.31 8.74 -9.98
N ALA A 155 -2.84 8.95 -8.75
CA ALA A 155 -3.72 9.19 -7.61
C ALA A 155 -4.52 10.49 -7.75
N LYS A 156 -3.86 11.55 -8.23
CA LYS A 156 -4.50 12.87 -8.42
C LYS A 156 -5.48 12.91 -9.58
N GLU A 157 -5.26 12.10 -10.62
CA GLU A 157 -6.13 12.07 -11.79
C GLU A 157 -7.28 11.06 -11.68
N CYS A 158 -7.08 9.99 -10.87
CA CYS A 158 -8.05 8.90 -10.77
C CYS A 158 -8.89 8.92 -9.49
N SER A 159 -8.61 9.84 -8.54
CA SER A 159 -9.37 9.94 -7.29
C SER A 159 -9.24 11.31 -6.64
N ASP A 160 -10.17 11.63 -5.74
CA ASP A 160 -10.10 12.79 -4.85
C ASP A 160 -9.52 12.46 -3.47
N LEU A 161 -8.91 11.27 -3.32
CA LEU A 161 -8.39 10.80 -2.05
C LEU A 161 -7.15 11.62 -1.62
N PRO A 162 -6.99 11.90 -0.32
CA PRO A 162 -5.75 12.45 0.20
C PRO A 162 -4.59 11.48 -0.07
N VAL A 163 -3.44 12.05 -0.48
CA VAL A 163 -2.24 11.31 -0.87
C VAL A 163 -1.13 11.57 0.11
N PHE A 164 -0.55 10.50 0.61
CA PHE A 164 0.65 10.46 1.44
C PHE A 164 1.74 9.72 0.67
N ALA A 165 3.00 10.09 0.90
CA ALA A 165 4.13 9.42 0.25
C ALA A 165 5.34 9.38 1.17
N SER A 166 6.07 8.28 1.13
CA SER A 166 7.36 8.12 1.78
C SER A 166 8.40 7.59 0.79
N MET A 167 9.63 7.99 1.02
CA MET A 167 10.79 7.49 0.27
C MET A 167 11.83 6.96 1.24
N THR A 168 12.61 5.98 0.79
CA THR A 168 13.75 5.43 1.53
C THR A 168 15.02 6.17 1.14
N PHE A 169 15.80 6.53 2.15
CA PHE A 169 17.08 7.21 1.98
C PHE A 169 18.18 6.42 2.69
N GLU A 170 19.34 6.39 2.06
CA GLU A 170 20.55 5.87 2.68
C GLU A 170 21.18 6.90 3.63
N ALA A 171 22.20 6.48 4.37
CA ALA A 171 22.94 7.37 5.28
C ALA A 171 23.56 8.57 4.57
N SER A 172 23.79 8.50 3.26
CA SER A 172 24.24 9.59 2.40
C SER A 172 23.20 10.71 2.20
N GLY A 173 21.94 10.50 2.61
CA GLY A 173 20.81 11.39 2.34
C GLY A 173 20.26 11.28 0.92
N ARG A 174 20.67 10.28 0.16
CA ARG A 174 20.19 9.98 -1.20
C ARG A 174 19.39 8.68 -1.21
N THR A 175 18.46 8.56 -2.16
CA THR A 175 17.81 7.29 -2.42
C THR A 175 18.80 6.30 -3.03
N PHE A 176 18.45 5.01 -3.05
CA PHE A 176 19.26 3.97 -3.71
C PHE A 176 19.58 4.30 -5.18
N LEU A 177 18.71 4.99 -5.88
CA LEU A 177 18.92 5.43 -7.27
C LEU A 177 19.60 6.82 -7.38
N GLY A 178 20.08 7.37 -6.29
CA GLY A 178 20.90 8.58 -6.29
C GLY A 178 20.14 9.91 -6.29
N CYS A 179 18.80 9.87 -6.14
CA CYS A 179 17.98 11.08 -6.01
C CYS A 179 18.21 11.81 -4.69
#